data_8f5fe11dee28098f85d72293a9588abb
#
_entry.id   8f5fe11dee28098f85d72293a9588abb
#
_cell.length_a   1.000
_cell.length_b   1.000
_cell.length_c   1.000
_cell.angle_alpha   90.00
_cell.angle_beta   90.00
_cell.angle_gamma   90.00
#
_symmetry.space_group_name_H-M   'P 1'
#
loop_
_entity.id
_entity.type
_entity.pdbx_description
1 polymer ?
#
loop_
_entity_poly.entity_id
_entity_poly.type
_entity_poly.pdbx_seq_one_letter_code
_entity_poly.pdbx_strand_id
1 'polypeptide(L)'
;MPTYITPGVYIEEISKTPLSIKGVETSIPVFIGFTDKTKDENNHSLLNVPTRLKSLSEFEKVFGTAQNQEINVNVQQTRLKESGKIVDTKVYFSEDLEIKNDFVPKKILHYAMEMFFSNGGGPCYVVSIGGYGKNVAPDLFINVFPVLEDFDEPTLLIFPDACLCDSNDYGNVINAALAHCQKMGDRFAIIDVPNAVSGGTLSDIDVTKNFRDRITRDMNLLKYGAAYFPYLRTGIPAYLNDERVTIKEHNVVSLMAYSTIRSDEKGIFEGKKLNGKDTVGKYLKEKDAFTYNKVKNFLSDAKITMPPSAAIAGAYVRVDSSQGVWRAPANVSLSCVIEPAIQITNNLGQKLNVDTTSGKSINAIRTFSGRGTRVWGARTLAGNDNENRYVSVRRFLNFIEESIKKALIPFGYESNDANTWKNVQSMIQNFLSLQWKNGALQGAKPEDGFYVRVGQNKTMSVQDVLDGRMIVEIGLAMVRPGEFISLRIIQMITK
;
A
#
# COMPACT_ATOMS: atom_id res chain seq x y z
N MET A 1 4.03 42.67 -37.77
CA MET A 1 2.68 42.84 -38.38
C MET A 1 2.86 42.82 -39.88
N PRO A 2 2.13 42.05 -40.63
CA PRO A 2 2.18 42.16 -42.08
C PRO A 2 1.62 43.54 -42.48
N THR A 3 2.38 44.24 -43.30
CA THR A 3 1.96 45.59 -43.78
C THR A 3 1.06 45.37 -44.99
N TYR A 4 -0.23 45.56 -44.83
CA TYR A 4 -1.22 45.49 -45.94
C TYR A 4 -1.07 46.74 -46.83
N ILE A 5 -0.73 46.55 -48.09
CA ILE A 5 -0.39 47.64 -49.03
C ILE A 5 -1.55 47.96 -49.99
N THR A 6 -2.52 47.08 -50.16
CA THR A 6 -3.65 47.27 -51.07
C THR A 6 -5.00 47.07 -50.36
N PRO A 7 -6.07 47.80 -50.77
CA PRO A 7 -7.40 47.54 -50.23
C PRO A 7 -7.86 46.12 -50.60
N GLY A 8 -8.23 45.32 -49.59
CA GLY A 8 -8.69 43.93 -49.78
C GLY A 8 -9.15 43.33 -48.47
N VAL A 9 -9.78 42.14 -48.55
CA VAL A 9 -10.11 41.31 -47.38
C VAL A 9 -8.91 40.42 -47.10
N TYR A 10 -8.30 40.58 -45.94
CA TYR A 10 -7.18 39.76 -45.48
C TYR A 10 -7.68 38.81 -44.40
N ILE A 11 -7.44 37.53 -44.59
CA ILE A 11 -7.73 36.51 -43.57
C ILE A 11 -6.46 36.22 -42.82
N GLU A 12 -6.43 36.54 -41.53
CA GLU A 12 -5.36 36.19 -40.65
C GLU A 12 -5.81 34.95 -39.82
N GLU A 13 -5.25 33.81 -40.08
CA GLU A 13 -5.46 32.62 -39.26
C GLU A 13 -4.67 32.76 -37.96
N ILE A 14 -5.35 33.24 -36.92
CA ILE A 14 -4.80 33.20 -35.58
C ILE A 14 -5.07 31.82 -35.01
N SER A 15 -4.06 30.93 -35.05
CA SER A 15 -4.12 29.65 -34.40
C SER A 15 -4.18 29.86 -32.87
N LYS A 16 -5.37 30.03 -32.32
CA LYS A 16 -5.62 29.90 -30.88
C LYS A 16 -5.81 28.42 -30.60
N THR A 17 -4.73 27.68 -30.46
CA THR A 17 -4.79 26.35 -29.84
C THR A 17 -5.39 26.56 -28.46
N PRO A 18 -6.59 26.04 -28.14
CA PRO A 18 -7.13 26.20 -26.80
C PRO A 18 -6.14 25.53 -25.83
N LEU A 19 -5.61 26.29 -24.91
CA LEU A 19 -4.77 25.78 -23.83
C LEU A 19 -5.59 24.70 -23.10
N SER A 20 -5.14 23.46 -23.17
CA SER A 20 -5.80 22.32 -22.55
C SER A 20 -5.01 21.84 -21.34
N ILE A 21 -5.70 21.55 -20.24
CA ILE A 21 -5.09 20.94 -19.07
C ILE A 21 -4.85 19.46 -19.36
N LYS A 22 -3.60 19.02 -19.28
CA LYS A 22 -3.25 17.61 -19.26
C LYS A 22 -3.35 17.12 -17.82
N GLY A 23 -4.18 16.09 -17.59
CA GLY A 23 -4.25 15.44 -16.26
C GLY A 23 -2.89 14.86 -15.86
N VAL A 24 -2.53 15.03 -14.60
CA VAL A 24 -1.31 14.41 -14.03
C VAL A 24 -1.54 12.94 -13.78
N GLU A 25 -0.46 12.18 -13.60
CA GLU A 25 -0.52 10.78 -13.15
C GLU A 25 -1.05 10.71 -11.72
N THR A 26 -1.84 9.67 -11.41
CA THR A 26 -2.54 9.55 -10.10
C THR A 26 -2.01 8.44 -9.21
N SER A 27 -1.27 7.49 -9.77
CA SER A 27 -0.90 6.25 -9.08
C SER A 27 0.53 5.81 -9.38
N ILE A 28 1.49 6.72 -9.17
CA ILE A 28 2.92 6.42 -9.16
C ILE A 28 3.37 6.26 -7.72
N PRO A 29 3.51 5.02 -7.20
CA PRO A 29 3.94 4.80 -5.84
C PRO A 29 5.44 4.99 -5.67
N VAL A 30 5.85 5.42 -4.48
CA VAL A 30 7.22 5.30 -3.99
C VAL A 30 7.26 4.30 -2.84
N PHE A 31 8.09 3.28 -2.98
CA PHE A 31 8.36 2.27 -1.97
C PHE A 31 9.63 2.61 -1.21
N ILE A 32 9.54 2.72 0.10
CA ILE A 32 10.65 3.06 0.98
C ILE A 32 10.96 1.85 1.87
N GLY A 33 12.20 1.33 1.81
CA GLY A 33 12.56 0.16 2.58
C GLY A 33 14.00 -0.31 2.39
N PHE A 34 14.31 -1.49 2.91
CA PHE A 34 15.63 -2.08 2.86
C PHE A 34 15.83 -2.94 1.63
N THR A 35 17.05 -2.92 1.10
CA THR A 35 17.42 -3.62 -0.14
C THR A 35 18.66 -4.48 0.04
N ASP A 36 18.86 -5.45 -0.84
CA ASP A 36 20.07 -6.29 -0.84
C ASP A 36 21.30 -5.46 -1.28
N LYS A 37 21.16 -4.74 -2.39
CA LYS A 37 22.19 -3.86 -2.92
C LYS A 37 21.90 -2.41 -2.52
N THR A 38 22.93 -1.72 -2.02
CA THR A 38 22.90 -0.30 -1.68
C THR A 38 23.78 0.56 -2.58
N LYS A 39 24.38 -0.06 -3.61
CA LYS A 39 25.21 0.56 -4.63
C LYS A 39 24.89 -0.03 -5.99
N ASP A 40 24.99 0.79 -7.02
CA ASP A 40 24.86 0.36 -8.42
C ASP A 40 26.11 -0.39 -8.93
N GLU A 41 26.06 -0.82 -10.20
CA GLU A 41 27.17 -1.51 -10.88
C GLU A 41 28.43 -0.65 -10.99
N ASN A 42 28.31 0.68 -10.93
CA ASN A 42 29.40 1.66 -10.97
C ASN A 42 29.86 2.09 -9.57
N ASN A 43 29.39 1.42 -8.50
CA ASN A 43 29.70 1.71 -7.11
C ASN A 43 29.15 3.05 -6.57
N HIS A 44 28.18 3.69 -7.29
CA HIS A 44 27.46 4.86 -6.76
C HIS A 44 26.45 4.42 -5.72
N SER A 45 26.25 5.27 -4.69
CA SER A 45 25.27 5.00 -3.63
C SER A 45 23.85 5.08 -4.16
N LEU A 46 23.03 4.07 -3.83
CA LEU A 46 21.59 4.05 -4.06
C LEU A 46 20.80 4.48 -2.80
N LEU A 47 21.50 4.77 -1.69
CA LEU A 47 20.88 5.14 -0.43
C LEU A 47 20.23 6.52 -0.53
N ASN A 48 18.96 6.58 -0.16
CA ASN A 48 18.10 7.78 -0.22
C ASN A 48 17.99 8.41 -1.62
N VAL A 49 18.20 7.60 -2.67
CA VAL A 49 18.05 8.03 -4.06
C VAL A 49 16.78 7.45 -4.65
N PRO A 50 15.74 8.26 -4.92
CA PRO A 50 14.52 7.78 -5.58
C PRO A 50 14.82 7.28 -6.98
N THR A 51 14.70 5.97 -7.18
CA THR A 51 15.02 5.29 -8.44
C THR A 51 13.74 4.81 -9.12
N ARG A 52 13.49 5.28 -10.34
CA ARG A 52 12.29 4.93 -11.12
C ARG A 52 12.46 3.57 -11.77
N LEU A 53 11.46 2.69 -11.59
CA LEU A 53 11.43 1.31 -12.09
C LEU A 53 10.09 1.01 -12.75
N LYS A 54 10.08 0.02 -13.66
CA LYS A 54 8.89 -0.37 -14.42
C LYS A 54 8.50 -1.83 -14.21
N SER A 55 9.38 -2.63 -13.63
CA SER A 55 9.17 -4.08 -13.45
C SER A 55 9.92 -4.64 -12.25
N LEU A 56 9.51 -5.83 -11.79
CA LEU A 56 10.20 -6.57 -10.75
C LEU A 56 11.64 -6.93 -11.17
N SER A 57 11.85 -7.30 -12.44
CA SER A 57 13.19 -7.63 -12.97
C SER A 57 14.13 -6.42 -12.95
N GLU A 58 13.63 -5.21 -13.21
CA GLU A 58 14.45 -3.99 -13.05
C GLU A 58 14.78 -3.75 -11.57
N PHE A 59 13.82 -3.99 -10.66
CA PHE A 59 14.06 -3.89 -9.22
C PHE A 59 15.18 -4.85 -8.79
N GLU A 60 15.09 -6.12 -9.16
CA GLU A 60 16.10 -7.14 -8.80
C GLU A 60 17.49 -6.85 -9.38
N LYS A 61 17.54 -6.32 -10.59
CA LYS A 61 18.81 -5.90 -11.20
C LYS A 61 19.48 -4.78 -10.39
N VAL A 62 18.73 -3.76 -10.01
CA VAL A 62 19.23 -2.57 -9.31
C VAL A 62 19.47 -2.83 -7.82
N PHE A 63 18.47 -3.39 -7.13
CA PHE A 63 18.42 -3.47 -5.67
C PHE A 63 18.66 -4.88 -5.11
N GLY A 64 18.76 -5.90 -5.98
CA GLY A 64 19.00 -7.28 -5.58
C GLY A 64 17.73 -8.05 -5.22
N THR A 65 17.92 -9.19 -4.56
CA THR A 65 16.87 -10.17 -4.30
C THR A 65 16.39 -10.11 -2.82
N ALA A 66 15.48 -11.02 -2.46
CA ALA A 66 14.97 -11.13 -1.08
C ALA A 66 16.09 -11.48 -0.09
N GLN A 67 15.90 -11.06 1.16
CA GLN A 67 16.86 -11.33 2.24
C GLN A 67 17.01 -12.83 2.47
N ASN A 68 18.23 -13.33 2.34
CA ASN A 68 18.59 -14.67 2.78
C ASN A 68 18.82 -14.68 4.29
N GLN A 69 17.73 -14.85 5.06
CA GLN A 69 17.76 -14.81 6.53
C GLN A 69 18.00 -16.17 7.18
N GLU A 70 18.47 -16.17 8.43
CA GLU A 70 18.51 -17.37 9.25
C GLU A 70 17.11 -17.78 9.70
N ILE A 71 16.82 -19.07 9.65
CA ILE A 71 15.51 -19.65 9.93
C ILE A 71 15.64 -20.74 10.96
N ASN A 72 14.78 -20.68 11.96
CA ASN A 72 14.68 -21.70 12.98
C ASN A 72 13.38 -22.50 12.79
N VAL A 73 13.50 -23.81 12.71
CA VAL A 73 12.35 -24.73 12.65
C VAL A 73 12.40 -25.72 13.80
N ASN A 74 11.24 -26.16 14.23
CA ASN A 74 11.07 -27.24 15.19
C ASN A 74 10.50 -28.46 14.48
N VAL A 75 10.95 -29.63 14.91
CA VAL A 75 10.48 -30.92 14.41
C VAL A 75 9.93 -31.74 15.57
N GLN A 76 8.72 -32.22 15.43
CA GLN A 76 8.10 -33.13 16.37
C GLN A 76 7.78 -34.44 15.66
N GLN A 77 8.40 -35.55 16.10
CA GLN A 77 8.15 -36.90 15.57
C GLN A 77 7.44 -37.77 16.58
N THR A 78 6.51 -38.55 16.10
CA THR A 78 5.87 -39.62 16.87
C THR A 78 6.28 -40.96 16.29
N ARG A 79 6.87 -41.86 17.11
CA ARG A 79 7.33 -43.21 16.74
C ARG A 79 6.64 -44.25 17.58
N LEU A 80 6.44 -45.44 17.01
CA LEU A 80 6.06 -46.63 17.79
C LEU A 80 7.32 -47.25 18.40
N LYS A 81 7.37 -47.39 19.71
CA LYS A 81 8.53 -47.91 20.44
C LYS A 81 8.95 -49.29 20.01
N GLU A 82 7.98 -50.16 19.76
CA GLU A 82 8.19 -51.57 19.40
C GLU A 82 8.82 -51.78 18.01
N SER A 83 8.43 -50.97 17.03
CA SER A 83 8.89 -51.09 15.64
C SER A 83 9.86 -49.99 15.19
N GLY A 84 10.02 -48.95 15.98
CA GLY A 84 10.74 -47.74 15.56
C GLY A 84 10.04 -46.98 14.41
N LYS A 85 8.88 -47.42 13.97
CA LYS A 85 8.16 -46.83 12.83
C LYS A 85 7.67 -45.42 13.16
N ILE A 86 7.99 -44.48 12.30
CA ILE A 86 7.48 -43.08 12.39
C ILE A 86 5.99 -43.10 12.00
N VAL A 87 5.15 -42.62 12.90
CA VAL A 87 3.69 -42.52 12.72
C VAL A 87 3.30 -41.15 12.21
N ASP A 88 3.93 -40.10 12.78
CA ASP A 88 3.66 -38.69 12.42
C ASP A 88 4.94 -37.86 12.52
N THR A 89 5.05 -36.83 11.69
CA THR A 89 6.13 -35.82 11.73
C THR A 89 5.57 -34.47 11.41
N LYS A 90 5.59 -33.58 12.40
CA LYS A 90 5.20 -32.18 12.28
C LYS A 90 6.44 -31.32 12.21
N VAL A 91 6.46 -30.37 11.27
CA VAL A 91 7.50 -29.35 11.12
C VAL A 91 6.81 -27.99 11.17
N TYR A 92 7.37 -27.06 11.92
CA TYR A 92 6.84 -25.70 12.05
C TYR A 92 7.95 -24.70 12.34
N PHE A 93 7.73 -23.43 12.03
CA PHE A 93 8.68 -22.37 12.40
C PHE A 93 8.73 -22.24 13.93
N SER A 94 9.93 -22.06 14.49
CA SER A 94 10.10 -22.00 15.95
C SER A 94 9.48 -20.77 16.62
N GLU A 95 9.14 -19.75 15.84
CA GLU A 95 8.46 -18.53 16.29
C GLU A 95 6.93 -18.61 16.10
N ASP A 96 6.42 -19.72 15.54
CA ASP A 96 5.01 -19.91 15.23
C ASP A 96 4.28 -20.56 16.42
N LEU A 97 3.61 -19.75 17.21
CA LEU A 97 2.90 -20.19 18.42
C LEU A 97 1.68 -21.09 18.16
N GLU A 98 1.11 -21.04 16.94
CA GLU A 98 -0.12 -21.76 16.59
C GLU A 98 0.05 -22.81 15.48
N ILE A 99 1.27 -23.08 15.05
CA ILE A 99 1.58 -24.04 13.96
C ILE A 99 0.82 -23.71 12.66
N LYS A 100 0.71 -22.43 12.36
CA LYS A 100 0.02 -21.93 11.15
C LYS A 100 0.92 -21.84 9.93
N ASN A 101 2.23 -22.12 10.10
CA ASN A 101 3.25 -22.05 9.05
C ASN A 101 3.34 -20.66 8.39
N ASP A 102 3.00 -19.61 9.13
CA ASP A 102 3.11 -18.24 8.68
C ASP A 102 4.57 -17.79 8.71
N PHE A 103 5.15 -17.52 7.55
CA PHE A 103 6.47 -16.96 7.44
C PHE A 103 6.41 -15.45 7.25
N VAL A 104 6.88 -14.70 8.22
CA VAL A 104 6.99 -13.24 8.15
C VAL A 104 8.45 -12.85 7.90
N PRO A 105 8.77 -12.23 6.76
CA PRO A 105 10.15 -11.83 6.46
C PRO A 105 10.64 -10.74 7.41
N LYS A 106 11.94 -10.77 7.76
CA LYS A 106 12.60 -9.70 8.53
C LYS A 106 12.80 -8.42 7.73
N LYS A 107 12.74 -8.50 6.41
CA LYS A 107 12.74 -7.37 5.47
C LYS A 107 11.73 -7.67 4.38
N ILE A 108 10.83 -6.74 4.13
CA ILE A 108 9.57 -6.98 3.40
C ILE A 108 9.62 -6.41 1.99
N LEU A 109 10.46 -5.39 1.74
CA LEU A 109 10.39 -4.58 0.50
C LEU A 109 10.42 -5.42 -0.78
N HIS A 110 11.32 -6.42 -0.91
CA HIS A 110 11.37 -7.27 -2.12
C HIS A 110 10.03 -7.94 -2.40
N TYR A 111 9.45 -8.58 -1.38
CA TYR A 111 8.15 -9.24 -1.48
C TYR A 111 7.01 -8.25 -1.72
N ALA A 112 7.13 -7.04 -1.18
CA ALA A 112 6.19 -5.96 -1.45
C ALA A 112 6.20 -5.56 -2.93
N MET A 113 7.37 -5.50 -3.56
CA MET A 113 7.49 -5.24 -4.99
C MET A 113 6.85 -6.36 -5.83
N GLU A 114 7.10 -7.62 -5.50
CA GLU A 114 6.46 -8.77 -6.15
C GLU A 114 4.93 -8.72 -6.03
N MET A 115 4.43 -8.42 -4.81
CA MET A 115 3.00 -8.26 -4.56
C MET A 115 2.40 -7.08 -5.32
N PHE A 116 3.10 -5.96 -5.42
CA PHE A 116 2.66 -4.77 -6.15
C PHE A 116 2.46 -5.08 -7.64
N PHE A 117 3.49 -5.64 -8.29
CA PHE A 117 3.40 -5.96 -9.72
C PHE A 117 2.36 -7.05 -10.00
N SER A 118 2.22 -8.05 -9.12
CA SER A 118 1.19 -9.10 -9.26
C SER A 118 -0.25 -8.57 -9.14
N ASN A 119 -0.46 -7.40 -8.54
CA ASN A 119 -1.75 -6.76 -8.39
C ASN A 119 -2.06 -5.67 -9.43
N GLY A 120 -1.26 -5.58 -10.48
CA GLY A 120 -1.45 -4.62 -11.57
C GLY A 120 -0.60 -3.36 -11.42
N GLY A 121 0.47 -3.44 -10.63
CA GLY A 121 1.45 -2.38 -10.48
C GLY A 121 2.09 -2.00 -11.82
N GLY A 122 2.34 -0.71 -11.99
CA GLY A 122 3.01 -0.09 -13.13
C GLY A 122 4.32 0.59 -12.73
N PRO A 123 4.71 1.67 -13.40
CA PRO A 123 5.87 2.46 -13.02
C PRO A 123 5.81 2.89 -11.55
N CYS A 124 6.94 2.81 -10.87
CA CYS A 124 7.04 3.16 -9.45
C CYS A 124 8.44 3.69 -9.13
N TYR A 125 8.60 4.28 -7.97
CA TYR A 125 9.89 4.63 -7.39
C TYR A 125 10.24 3.71 -6.24
N VAL A 126 11.53 3.44 -6.06
CA VAL A 126 12.06 2.76 -4.89
C VAL A 126 13.15 3.61 -4.26
N VAL A 127 13.12 3.72 -2.95
CA VAL A 127 14.16 4.40 -2.16
C VAL A 127 14.73 3.41 -1.15
N SER A 128 16.00 3.07 -1.34
CA SER A 128 16.74 2.24 -0.39
C SER A 128 17.16 3.08 0.82
N ILE A 129 16.79 2.63 2.03
CA ILE A 129 17.18 3.26 3.31
C ILE A 129 18.30 2.51 4.03
N GLY A 130 18.75 1.40 3.45
CA GLY A 130 19.83 0.58 4.00
C GLY A 130 19.87 -0.82 3.44
N GLY A 131 20.98 -1.50 3.65
CA GLY A 131 21.12 -2.93 3.38
C GLY A 131 20.42 -3.78 4.45
N TYR A 132 20.22 -5.06 4.16
CA TYR A 132 19.51 -5.99 5.06
C TYR A 132 20.12 -6.16 6.46
N GLY A 133 21.42 -5.90 6.63
CA GLY A 133 22.09 -5.94 7.93
C GLY A 133 21.80 -4.73 8.82
N LYS A 134 21.14 -3.69 8.32
CA LYS A 134 20.86 -2.47 9.08
C LYS A 134 19.62 -2.65 9.94
N ASN A 135 19.68 -2.18 11.19
CA ASN A 135 18.53 -2.17 12.09
C ASN A 135 17.45 -1.21 11.57
N VAL A 136 16.20 -1.56 11.82
CA VAL A 136 15.05 -0.72 11.50
C VAL A 136 14.97 0.41 12.52
N ALA A 137 14.90 1.66 12.06
CA ALA A 137 14.76 2.84 12.89
C ALA A 137 13.88 3.88 12.17
N PRO A 138 13.05 4.67 12.88
CA PRO A 138 12.11 5.61 12.29
C PRO A 138 12.78 6.70 11.46
N ASP A 139 13.93 7.19 11.90
CA ASP A 139 14.68 8.26 11.22
C ASP A 139 15.08 7.89 9.79
N LEU A 140 15.30 6.58 9.52
CA LEU A 140 15.66 6.12 8.19
C LEU A 140 14.54 6.37 7.17
N PHE A 141 13.29 6.25 7.59
CA PHE A 141 12.10 6.53 6.77
C PHE A 141 11.83 8.03 6.69
N ILE A 142 11.90 8.73 7.85
CA ILE A 142 11.58 10.16 7.95
C ILE A 142 12.54 11.00 7.11
N ASN A 143 13.83 10.66 7.09
CA ASN A 143 14.85 11.39 6.33
C ASN A 143 14.71 11.26 4.80
N VAL A 144 13.85 10.36 4.30
CA VAL A 144 13.54 10.25 2.87
C VAL A 144 12.55 11.33 2.43
N PHE A 145 11.63 11.75 3.30
CA PHE A 145 10.56 12.67 2.89
C PHE A 145 11.06 14.00 2.34
N PRO A 146 12.06 14.69 2.94
CA PRO A 146 12.64 15.89 2.35
C PRO A 146 13.24 15.66 0.96
N VAL A 147 13.88 14.50 0.73
CA VAL A 147 14.44 14.17 -0.58
C VAL A 147 13.35 14.00 -1.64
N LEU A 148 12.20 13.47 -1.26
CA LEU A 148 11.06 13.30 -2.17
C LEU A 148 10.40 14.62 -2.56
N GLU A 149 10.65 15.73 -1.87
CA GLU A 149 10.09 17.04 -2.22
C GLU A 149 10.58 17.54 -3.59
N ASP A 150 11.76 17.13 -4.01
CA ASP A 150 12.35 17.49 -5.30
C ASP A 150 11.81 16.63 -6.47
N PHE A 151 10.99 15.60 -6.18
CA PHE A 151 10.43 14.68 -7.16
C PHE A 151 8.93 14.91 -7.32
N ASP A 152 8.52 15.32 -8.49
CA ASP A 152 7.15 15.76 -8.80
C ASP A 152 6.20 14.61 -9.26
N GLU A 153 6.75 13.42 -9.59
CA GLU A 153 5.94 12.29 -10.07
C GLU A 153 5.29 11.43 -8.97
N PRO A 154 5.95 11.16 -7.80
CA PRO A 154 5.39 10.27 -6.81
C PRO A 154 4.08 10.77 -6.21
N THR A 155 3.02 9.95 -6.28
CA THR A 155 1.69 10.29 -5.76
C THR A 155 1.24 9.42 -4.58
N LEU A 156 1.88 8.26 -4.38
CA LEU A 156 1.55 7.33 -3.30
C LEU A 156 2.80 7.01 -2.47
N LEU A 157 2.67 7.02 -1.14
CA LEU A 157 3.75 6.65 -0.21
C LEU A 157 3.48 5.27 0.39
N ILE A 158 4.47 4.37 0.32
CA ILE A 158 4.39 3.01 0.84
C ILE A 158 5.71 2.65 1.53
N PHE A 159 5.65 2.18 2.77
CA PHE A 159 6.82 1.88 3.59
C PHE A 159 6.63 0.57 4.37
N PRO A 160 6.60 -0.58 3.68
CA PRO A 160 6.21 -1.86 4.27
C PRO A 160 7.14 -2.30 5.40
N ASP A 161 8.43 -2.00 5.31
CA ASP A 161 9.41 -2.33 6.35
C ASP A 161 9.23 -1.51 7.63
N ALA A 162 8.52 -0.38 7.61
CA ALA A 162 8.25 0.42 8.80
C ALA A 162 7.38 -0.33 9.82
N CYS A 163 6.58 -1.31 9.39
CA CYS A 163 5.82 -2.19 10.28
C CYS A 163 6.70 -3.01 11.24
N LEU A 164 7.99 -3.08 10.98
CA LEU A 164 8.99 -3.76 11.83
C LEU A 164 9.53 -2.86 12.96
N CYS A 165 9.22 -1.57 12.94
CA CYS A 165 9.48 -0.67 14.07
C CYS A 165 8.60 -1.02 15.26
N ASP A 166 9.00 -0.57 16.46
CA ASP A 166 8.07 -0.60 17.57
C ASP A 166 6.85 0.32 17.32
N SER A 167 5.83 0.18 18.13
CA SER A 167 4.55 0.87 17.87
C SER A 167 4.64 2.39 17.96
N ASN A 168 5.54 2.96 18.76
CA ASN A 168 5.72 4.41 18.89
C ASN A 168 6.49 4.95 17.68
N ASP A 169 7.58 4.30 17.32
CA ASP A 169 8.42 4.63 16.18
C ASP A 169 7.63 4.54 14.87
N TYR A 170 6.80 3.51 14.73
CA TYR A 170 5.90 3.40 13.59
C TYR A 170 4.90 4.57 13.52
N GLY A 171 4.33 4.97 14.66
CA GLY A 171 3.46 6.15 14.76
C GLY A 171 4.17 7.43 14.30
N ASN A 172 5.44 7.61 14.66
CA ASN A 172 6.25 8.75 14.22
C ASN A 172 6.45 8.76 12.70
N VAL A 173 6.74 7.61 12.08
CA VAL A 173 6.88 7.48 10.62
C VAL A 173 5.57 7.85 9.93
N ILE A 174 4.42 7.33 10.40
CA ILE A 174 3.11 7.65 9.82
C ILE A 174 2.81 9.15 9.91
N ASN A 175 3.01 9.75 11.08
CA ASN A 175 2.72 11.17 11.28
C ASN A 175 3.58 12.05 10.38
N ALA A 176 4.86 11.71 10.20
CA ALA A 176 5.77 12.39 9.28
C ALA A 176 5.34 12.21 7.81
N ALA A 177 4.91 11.00 7.42
CA ALA A 177 4.41 10.72 6.08
C ALA A 177 3.14 11.52 5.76
N LEU A 178 2.20 11.59 6.70
CA LEU A 178 0.97 12.39 6.55
C LEU A 178 1.27 13.88 6.45
N ALA A 179 2.19 14.40 7.27
CA ALA A 179 2.63 15.79 7.21
C ALA A 179 3.30 16.11 5.86
N HIS A 180 4.14 15.20 5.35
CA HIS A 180 4.73 15.33 4.02
C HIS A 180 3.65 15.35 2.91
N CYS A 181 2.67 14.44 2.97
CA CYS A 181 1.55 14.43 2.01
C CYS A 181 0.74 15.72 2.05
N GLN A 182 0.49 16.27 3.24
CA GLN A 182 -0.19 17.57 3.39
C GLN A 182 0.63 18.71 2.78
N LYS A 183 1.94 18.74 3.05
CA LYS A 183 2.85 19.78 2.52
C LYS A 183 2.88 19.78 0.99
N MET A 184 2.95 18.61 0.38
CA MET A 184 2.98 18.44 -1.07
C MET A 184 1.61 18.68 -1.74
N GLY A 185 0.51 18.26 -1.08
CA GLY A 185 -0.86 18.41 -1.57
C GLY A 185 -1.30 17.37 -2.61
N ASP A 186 -0.36 16.75 -3.32
CA ASP A 186 -0.58 15.81 -4.42
C ASP A 186 -0.42 14.32 -4.02
N ARG A 187 0.09 14.05 -2.80
CA ARG A 187 0.46 12.71 -2.33
C ARG A 187 -0.55 12.11 -1.38
N PHE A 188 -0.51 10.78 -1.28
CA PHE A 188 -1.40 10.02 -0.42
C PHE A 188 -0.66 8.80 0.17
N ALA A 189 -0.75 8.59 1.49
CA ALA A 189 -0.09 7.47 2.17
C ALA A 189 -0.99 6.23 2.27
N ILE A 190 -0.47 5.07 1.86
CA ILE A 190 -1.09 3.76 2.07
C ILE A 190 -0.41 3.12 3.28
N ILE A 191 -1.17 2.92 4.35
CA ILE A 191 -0.66 2.61 5.68
C ILE A 191 -1.10 1.22 6.09
N ASP A 192 -0.19 0.44 6.61
CA ASP A 192 -0.45 -0.88 7.18
C ASP A 192 -0.78 -0.77 8.68
N VAL A 193 -1.62 -1.66 9.19
CA VAL A 193 -1.79 -1.82 10.63
C VAL A 193 -0.83 -2.93 11.09
N PRO A 194 0.22 -2.61 11.87
CA PRO A 194 1.24 -3.58 12.25
C PRO A 194 0.71 -4.64 13.23
N ASN A 195 1.49 -5.73 13.40
CA ASN A 195 1.17 -6.84 14.30
C ASN A 195 -0.18 -7.52 14.03
N ALA A 196 -0.62 -7.50 12.78
CA ALA A 196 -1.83 -8.18 12.34
C ALA A 196 -1.59 -9.66 12.02
N VAL A 197 -0.47 -10.22 12.46
CA VAL A 197 -0.15 -11.64 12.39
C VAL A 197 -0.02 -12.13 13.81
N SER A 198 -0.81 -13.01 14.21
CA SER A 198 -0.55 -14.07 15.16
C SER A 198 -1.74 -14.46 16.00
N GLY A 199 -1.85 -15.70 16.28
CA GLY A 199 -2.49 -16.31 17.39
C GLY A 199 -2.02 -15.88 18.79
N GLY A 200 -1.47 -14.70 18.92
CA GLY A 200 -1.22 -14.09 20.23
C GLY A 200 -2.52 -13.48 20.76
N THR A 201 -2.73 -13.60 22.06
CA THR A 201 -3.89 -13.18 22.86
C THR A 201 -4.20 -11.67 22.89
N LEU A 202 -3.57 -10.85 22.04
CA LEU A 202 -4.04 -9.49 21.78
C LEU A 202 -5.31 -9.59 20.95
N SER A 203 -6.44 -9.16 21.49
CA SER A 203 -7.66 -9.09 20.69
C SER A 203 -7.40 -8.17 19.49
N ASP A 204 -7.99 -8.50 18.33
CA ASP A 204 -7.89 -7.66 17.11
C ASP A 204 -8.27 -6.20 17.38
N ILE A 205 -9.09 -5.98 18.41
CA ILE A 205 -9.50 -4.67 18.91
C ILE A 205 -8.34 -3.91 19.54
N ASP A 206 -7.47 -4.60 20.31
CA ASP A 206 -6.34 -3.95 20.99
C ASP A 206 -5.27 -3.50 20.02
N VAL A 207 -5.00 -4.30 18.97
CA VAL A 207 -4.07 -3.95 17.91
C VAL A 207 -4.51 -2.69 17.17
N THR A 208 -5.79 -2.61 16.78
CA THR A 208 -6.34 -1.47 16.06
C THR A 208 -6.45 -0.23 16.94
N LYS A 209 -6.76 -0.40 18.22
CA LYS A 209 -6.77 0.69 19.19
C LYS A 209 -5.36 1.27 19.39
N ASN A 210 -4.37 0.41 19.63
CA ASN A 210 -2.97 0.83 19.76
C ASN A 210 -2.49 1.61 18.54
N PHE A 211 -2.84 1.16 17.33
CA PHE A 211 -2.54 1.87 16.09
C PHE A 211 -3.20 3.27 16.07
N ARG A 212 -4.50 3.37 16.36
CA ARG A 212 -5.23 4.64 16.36
C ARG A 212 -4.71 5.64 17.37
N ASP A 213 -4.29 5.17 18.54
CA ASP A 213 -3.82 6.03 19.64
C ASP A 213 -2.48 6.70 19.33
N ARG A 214 -1.66 6.13 18.45
CA ARG A 214 -0.32 6.64 18.08
C ARG A 214 -0.30 7.58 16.88
N ILE A 215 -1.38 7.62 16.12
CA ILE A 215 -1.51 8.52 14.96
C ILE A 215 -2.09 9.84 15.43
N THR A 216 -1.66 10.94 14.81
CA THR A 216 -2.16 12.29 15.04
C THR A 216 -3.70 12.36 15.09
N ARG A 217 -4.24 13.37 15.75
CA ARG A 217 -5.67 13.70 15.76
C ARG A 217 -6.03 14.82 14.78
N ASP A 218 -5.04 15.40 14.11
CA ASP A 218 -5.28 16.47 13.16
C ASP A 218 -5.95 15.94 11.88
N MET A 219 -7.22 16.32 11.70
CA MET A 219 -8.03 15.91 10.54
C MET A 219 -7.43 16.39 9.21
N ASN A 220 -6.69 17.51 9.22
CA ASN A 220 -6.02 18.03 8.02
C ASN A 220 -4.89 17.12 7.54
N LEU A 221 -4.27 16.37 8.46
CA LEU A 221 -3.27 15.35 8.14
C LEU A 221 -3.94 14.02 7.79
N LEU A 222 -4.92 13.58 8.59
CA LEU A 222 -5.56 12.27 8.46
C LEU A 222 -6.23 12.03 7.09
N LYS A 223 -6.70 13.09 6.43
CA LYS A 223 -7.31 12.98 5.09
C LYS A 223 -6.35 12.54 3.98
N TYR A 224 -5.02 12.62 4.21
CA TYR A 224 -3.99 12.23 3.25
C TYR A 224 -3.48 10.79 3.41
N GLY A 225 -4.14 9.97 4.22
CA GLY A 225 -3.78 8.57 4.39
C GLY A 225 -4.97 7.64 4.52
N ALA A 226 -4.76 6.37 4.20
CA ALA A 226 -5.72 5.29 4.43
C ALA A 226 -5.00 4.08 5.03
N ALA A 227 -5.55 3.52 6.10
CA ALA A 227 -5.03 2.34 6.77
C ALA A 227 -5.76 1.08 6.35
N TYR A 228 -5.03 -0.04 6.24
CA TYR A 228 -5.52 -1.34 5.82
C TYR A 228 -5.16 -2.44 6.81
N PHE A 229 -6.11 -3.38 7.01
CA PHE A 229 -6.02 -4.47 7.97
C PHE A 229 -6.78 -5.69 7.45
N PRO A 230 -6.35 -6.93 7.72
CA PRO A 230 -5.12 -7.36 8.37
C PRO A 230 -3.98 -7.61 7.37
N TYR A 231 -2.88 -8.23 7.84
CA TYR A 231 -1.86 -8.83 6.97
C TYR A 231 -2.46 -9.91 6.08
N LEU A 232 -1.77 -10.22 5.00
CA LEU A 232 -2.21 -11.17 3.97
C LEU A 232 -1.31 -12.40 3.95
N ARG A 233 -1.92 -13.58 4.02
CA ARG A 233 -1.29 -14.84 3.64
C ARG A 233 -1.27 -14.91 2.12
N THR A 234 -0.09 -14.99 1.57
CA THR A 234 0.10 -14.88 0.11
C THR A 234 0.39 -16.22 -0.54
N GLY A 235 0.24 -16.28 -1.86
CA GLY A 235 0.75 -17.40 -2.67
C GLY A 235 2.23 -17.26 -3.01
N ILE A 236 2.89 -16.17 -2.59
CA ILE A 236 4.31 -15.92 -2.86
C ILE A 236 5.16 -16.87 -2.03
N PRO A 237 6.08 -17.65 -2.66
CA PRO A 237 6.96 -18.55 -1.94
C PRO A 237 7.98 -17.75 -1.12
N ALA A 238 8.34 -18.26 0.05
CA ALA A 238 9.43 -17.71 0.81
C ALA A 238 10.78 -18.09 0.16
N TYR A 239 11.64 -17.10 -0.09
CA TYR A 239 12.99 -17.36 -0.61
C TYR A 239 13.91 -17.80 0.53
N LEU A 240 13.96 -19.12 0.77
CA LEU A 240 14.67 -19.74 1.88
C LEU A 240 15.87 -20.56 1.36
N ASN A 241 17.01 -20.42 2.05
CA ASN A 241 18.21 -21.20 1.73
C ASN A 241 18.44 -22.27 2.80
N ASP A 242 18.47 -23.54 2.40
CA ASP A 242 18.69 -24.71 3.26
C ASP A 242 19.95 -24.58 4.14
N GLU A 243 20.99 -23.85 3.68
CA GLU A 243 22.22 -23.64 4.42
C GLU A 243 22.08 -22.75 5.67
N ARG A 244 21.00 -21.95 5.70
CA ARG A 244 20.69 -21.04 6.81
C ARG A 244 19.58 -21.53 7.72
N VAL A 245 19.11 -22.76 7.50
CA VAL A 245 18.08 -23.37 8.33
C VAL A 245 18.71 -24.12 9.51
N THR A 246 18.27 -23.78 10.72
CA THR A 246 18.64 -24.46 11.96
C THR A 246 17.41 -25.15 12.55
N ILE A 247 17.54 -26.41 12.88
CA ILE A 247 16.51 -27.15 13.63
C ILE A 247 16.78 -26.89 15.10
N LYS A 248 15.96 -25.99 15.69
CA LYS A 248 16.13 -25.56 17.09
C LYS A 248 15.76 -26.68 18.05
N GLU A 249 14.65 -27.34 17.79
CA GLU A 249 14.16 -28.48 18.57
C GLU A 249 13.83 -29.65 17.65
N HIS A 250 14.25 -30.85 18.06
CA HIS A 250 13.86 -32.09 17.41
C HIS A 250 13.40 -33.08 18.47
N ASN A 251 12.11 -33.07 18.76
CA ASN A 251 11.48 -33.88 19.79
C ASN A 251 10.94 -35.17 19.19
N VAL A 252 11.36 -36.32 19.74
CA VAL A 252 10.89 -37.65 19.35
C VAL A 252 10.07 -38.23 20.49
N VAL A 253 8.76 -38.36 20.25
CA VAL A 253 7.83 -38.96 21.22
C VAL A 253 7.65 -40.44 20.84
N SER A 254 8.06 -41.36 21.71
CA SER A 254 7.87 -42.78 21.55
C SER A 254 6.57 -43.21 22.23
N LEU A 255 5.63 -43.81 21.45
CA LEU A 255 4.38 -44.39 21.95
C LEU A 255 4.49 -45.87 22.01
N MET A 256 4.04 -46.50 23.12
CA MET A 256 3.78 -47.95 23.18
C MET A 256 2.39 -48.23 22.59
N ALA A 257 2.27 -49.31 21.84
CA ALA A 257 1.06 -49.64 21.08
C ALA A 257 -0.23 -49.74 21.93
N TYR A 258 -0.10 -49.93 23.26
CA TYR A 258 -1.25 -50.13 24.16
C TYR A 258 -1.14 -49.33 25.48
N SER A 259 -0.28 -48.29 25.55
CA SER A 259 -0.05 -47.54 26.79
C SER A 259 0.11 -46.04 26.53
N THR A 260 -0.35 -45.22 27.48
CA THR A 260 -0.17 -43.78 27.52
C THR A 260 1.24 -43.31 27.96
N ILE A 261 2.17 -44.26 28.12
CA ILE A 261 3.52 -43.97 28.52
C ILE A 261 4.27 -43.31 27.36
N ARG A 262 4.68 -42.06 27.57
CA ARG A 262 5.50 -41.29 26.64
C ARG A 262 6.96 -41.29 27.12
N SER A 263 7.90 -41.52 26.24
CA SER A 263 9.29 -41.16 26.46
C SER A 263 9.68 -40.13 25.42
N ASP A 264 10.11 -38.96 25.88
CA ASP A 264 10.56 -37.88 25.02
C ASP A 264 12.07 -37.98 24.84
N GLU A 265 12.52 -38.11 23.60
CA GLU A 265 13.94 -38.19 23.24
C GLU A 265 14.30 -37.06 22.28
N LYS A 266 15.55 -36.62 22.31
CA LYS A 266 16.08 -35.64 21.38
C LYS A 266 16.47 -36.32 20.06
N GLY A 267 15.97 -35.77 18.96
CA GLY A 267 16.35 -36.23 17.62
C GLY A 267 17.72 -35.74 17.19
N ILE A 268 18.27 -36.35 16.15
CA ILE A 268 19.66 -36.12 15.72
C ILE A 268 19.92 -34.72 15.17
N PHE A 269 18.90 -33.99 14.77
CA PHE A 269 19.00 -32.61 14.26
C PHE A 269 18.88 -31.52 15.37
N GLU A 270 18.62 -31.90 16.61
CA GLU A 270 18.47 -30.93 17.71
C GLU A 270 19.64 -29.95 17.77
N GLY A 271 19.35 -28.65 17.70
CA GLY A 271 20.33 -27.56 17.75
C GLY A 271 21.32 -27.50 16.58
N LYS A 272 21.04 -28.18 15.45
CA LYS A 272 21.96 -28.27 14.31
C LYS A 272 21.37 -27.64 13.04
N LYS A 273 22.28 -27.20 12.14
CA LYS A 273 21.89 -26.77 10.79
C LYS A 273 21.36 -27.94 9.99
N LEU A 274 20.35 -27.71 9.13
CA LEU A 274 19.73 -28.73 8.29
C LEU A 274 20.77 -29.47 7.42
N ASN A 275 21.70 -28.74 6.81
CA ASN A 275 22.84 -29.27 6.04
C ASN A 275 24.08 -29.54 6.91
N GLY A 276 23.91 -29.66 8.23
CA GLY A 276 24.99 -29.89 9.18
C GLY A 276 25.61 -31.29 9.05
N LYS A 277 26.83 -31.41 9.60
CA LYS A 277 27.55 -32.68 9.75
C LYS A 277 27.52 -33.13 11.20
N ASP A 278 27.59 -34.43 11.43
CA ASP A 278 27.76 -35.00 12.75
C ASP A 278 29.21 -34.84 13.27
N THR A 279 29.46 -35.35 14.46
CA THR A 279 30.79 -35.34 15.10
C THR A 279 31.85 -36.13 14.32
N VAL A 280 31.44 -37.01 13.39
CA VAL A 280 32.32 -37.86 12.57
C VAL A 280 32.44 -37.28 11.15
N GLY A 281 31.84 -36.11 10.85
CA GLY A 281 31.92 -35.43 9.56
C GLY A 281 30.93 -35.92 8.51
N LYS A 282 30.01 -36.84 8.80
CA LYS A 282 28.94 -37.28 7.91
C LYS A 282 27.77 -36.31 7.91
N TYR A 283 27.16 -36.06 6.77
CA TYR A 283 25.98 -35.21 6.68
C TYR A 283 24.78 -35.84 7.39
N LEU A 284 24.07 -35.04 8.18
CA LEU A 284 22.88 -35.49 8.92
C LEU A 284 21.77 -36.00 7.99
N LYS A 285 21.65 -35.43 6.78
CA LYS A 285 20.73 -35.88 5.73
C LYS A 285 20.91 -37.35 5.33
N GLU A 286 22.15 -37.88 5.44
CA GLU A 286 22.43 -39.29 5.10
C GLU A 286 21.98 -40.23 6.22
N LYS A 287 21.92 -39.73 7.47
CA LYS A 287 21.48 -40.53 8.62
C LYS A 287 19.96 -40.57 8.80
N ASP A 288 19.28 -39.47 8.50
CA ASP A 288 17.81 -39.37 8.56
C ASP A 288 17.29 -38.56 7.38
N ALA A 289 17.32 -39.20 6.21
CA ALA A 289 16.82 -38.61 4.97
C ALA A 289 15.33 -38.28 5.02
N PHE A 290 14.56 -39.04 5.83
CA PHE A 290 13.12 -38.81 5.96
C PHE A 290 12.83 -37.45 6.62
N THR A 291 13.43 -37.19 7.78
CA THR A 291 13.28 -35.91 8.48
C THR A 291 13.82 -34.75 7.66
N TYR A 292 15.00 -34.91 7.04
CA TYR A 292 15.57 -33.90 6.15
C TYR A 292 14.58 -33.52 5.01
N ASN A 293 14.05 -34.52 4.30
CA ASN A 293 13.12 -34.27 3.21
C ASN A 293 11.79 -33.66 3.68
N LYS A 294 11.29 -34.04 4.87
CA LYS A 294 10.12 -33.42 5.47
C LYS A 294 10.33 -31.96 5.76
N VAL A 295 11.48 -31.58 6.36
CA VAL A 295 11.81 -30.18 6.60
C VAL A 295 11.96 -29.42 5.26
N LYS A 296 12.63 -30.02 4.28
CA LYS A 296 12.81 -29.40 2.95
C LYS A 296 11.48 -29.17 2.25
N ASN A 297 10.57 -30.12 2.25
CA ASN A 297 9.24 -29.96 1.69
C ASN A 297 8.45 -28.87 2.42
N PHE A 298 8.51 -28.84 3.77
CA PHE A 298 7.89 -27.79 4.56
C PHE A 298 8.42 -26.39 4.15
N LEU A 299 9.73 -26.23 3.99
CA LEU A 299 10.32 -24.95 3.58
C LEU A 299 9.93 -24.57 2.15
N SER A 300 9.86 -25.53 1.22
CA SER A 300 9.44 -25.26 -0.17
C SER A 300 7.95 -24.87 -0.27
N ASP A 301 7.14 -25.34 0.66
CA ASP A 301 5.71 -25.02 0.73
C ASP A 301 5.41 -23.76 1.56
N ALA A 302 6.44 -23.20 2.25
CA ALA A 302 6.28 -22.02 3.07
C ALA A 302 5.89 -20.81 2.22
N LYS A 303 4.82 -20.13 2.63
CA LYS A 303 4.31 -18.93 2.00
C LYS A 303 4.48 -17.73 2.92
N ILE A 304 4.51 -16.56 2.30
CA ILE A 304 4.74 -15.31 3.03
C ILE A 304 3.45 -14.75 3.56
N THR A 305 3.51 -14.31 4.80
CA THR A 305 2.51 -13.42 5.39
C THR A 305 3.11 -12.02 5.53
N MET A 306 2.44 -11.02 4.96
CA MET A 306 2.99 -9.66 4.84
C MET A 306 1.92 -8.58 4.93
N PRO A 307 2.33 -7.31 5.21
CA PRO A 307 1.44 -6.15 5.18
C PRO A 307 0.74 -5.95 3.83
N PRO A 308 -0.49 -5.42 3.80
CA PRO A 308 -1.29 -5.30 2.59
C PRO A 308 -0.94 -4.12 1.68
N SER A 309 -0.23 -3.10 2.15
CA SER A 309 -0.06 -1.81 1.42
C SER A 309 0.41 -1.94 -0.02
N ALA A 310 1.33 -2.87 -0.30
CA ALA A 310 1.82 -3.10 -1.65
C ALA A 310 0.76 -3.68 -2.59
N ALA A 311 -0.05 -4.65 -2.11
CA ALA A 311 -1.19 -5.18 -2.86
C ALA A 311 -2.25 -4.11 -3.12
N ILE A 312 -2.51 -3.26 -2.11
CA ILE A 312 -3.42 -2.13 -2.20
C ILE A 312 -2.92 -1.09 -3.21
N ALA A 313 -1.62 -0.78 -3.22
CA ALA A 313 -1.03 0.11 -4.21
C ALA A 313 -1.25 -0.41 -5.64
N GLY A 314 -1.00 -1.70 -5.89
CA GLY A 314 -1.30 -2.33 -7.17
C GLY A 314 -2.78 -2.26 -7.53
N ALA A 315 -3.68 -2.48 -6.56
CA ALA A 315 -5.13 -2.34 -6.77
C ALA A 315 -5.51 -0.89 -7.11
N TYR A 316 -4.87 0.13 -6.51
CA TYR A 316 -5.08 1.54 -6.86
C TYR A 316 -4.66 1.81 -8.31
N VAL A 317 -3.47 1.38 -8.71
CA VAL A 317 -2.99 1.51 -10.11
C VAL A 317 -4.01 0.90 -11.09
N ARG A 318 -4.48 -0.31 -10.80
CA ARG A 318 -5.45 -1.02 -11.64
C ARG A 318 -6.81 -0.32 -11.72
N VAL A 319 -7.32 0.20 -10.60
CA VAL A 319 -8.61 0.93 -10.58
C VAL A 319 -8.47 2.28 -11.29
N ASP A 320 -7.42 3.03 -11.00
CA ASP A 320 -7.17 4.33 -11.62
C ASP A 320 -7.06 4.22 -13.15
N SER A 321 -6.30 3.23 -13.64
CA SER A 321 -6.09 3.04 -15.08
C SER A 321 -7.35 2.55 -15.83
N SER A 322 -8.21 1.76 -15.17
CA SER A 322 -9.38 1.16 -15.82
C SER A 322 -10.66 1.94 -15.62
N GLN A 323 -10.82 2.66 -14.51
CA GLN A 323 -12.08 3.31 -14.12
C GLN A 323 -11.92 4.77 -13.71
N GLY A 324 -10.68 5.22 -13.46
CA GLY A 324 -10.34 6.57 -13.03
C GLY A 324 -10.21 6.71 -11.50
N VAL A 325 -9.42 7.69 -11.08
CA VAL A 325 -9.07 7.96 -9.66
C VAL A 325 -10.28 8.28 -8.76
N TRP A 326 -11.38 8.76 -9.35
CA TRP A 326 -12.64 9.03 -8.64
C TRP A 326 -13.42 7.77 -8.25
N ARG A 327 -12.99 6.59 -8.70
CA ARG A 327 -13.59 5.32 -8.29
C ARG A 327 -12.96 4.82 -7.00
N ALA A 328 -13.80 4.35 -6.09
CA ALA A 328 -13.32 3.78 -4.83
C ALA A 328 -12.55 2.49 -5.09
N PRO A 329 -11.30 2.35 -4.60
CA PRO A 329 -10.52 1.12 -4.71
C PRO A 329 -10.99 0.07 -3.69
N ALA A 330 -12.29 -0.20 -3.67
CA ALA A 330 -12.96 -1.16 -2.79
C ALA A 330 -13.76 -2.17 -3.61
N ASN A 331 -14.10 -3.30 -2.99
CA ASN A 331 -14.71 -4.46 -3.64
C ASN A 331 -13.86 -4.99 -4.81
N VAL A 332 -12.55 -4.79 -4.77
CA VAL A 332 -11.59 -5.28 -5.76
C VAL A 332 -10.87 -6.52 -5.21
N SER A 333 -10.64 -7.52 -6.07
CA SER A 333 -9.89 -8.72 -5.71
C SER A 333 -8.39 -8.43 -5.62
N LEU A 334 -7.69 -9.16 -4.77
CA LEU A 334 -6.24 -9.13 -4.68
C LEU A 334 -5.66 -10.41 -5.26
N SER A 335 -4.69 -10.26 -6.17
CA SER A 335 -3.95 -11.37 -6.75
C SER A 335 -2.88 -11.88 -5.79
N CYS A 336 -2.49 -13.14 -5.92
CA CYS A 336 -1.49 -13.80 -5.07
C CYS A 336 -1.81 -13.77 -3.57
N VAL A 337 -3.07 -13.53 -3.19
CA VAL A 337 -3.55 -13.58 -1.81
C VAL A 337 -4.41 -14.82 -1.62
N ILE A 338 -4.04 -15.65 -0.65
CA ILE A 338 -4.80 -16.85 -0.27
C ILE A 338 -5.96 -16.43 0.62
N GLU A 339 -5.64 -15.77 1.74
CA GLU A 339 -6.60 -15.29 2.73
C GLU A 339 -6.00 -14.16 3.59
N PRO A 340 -6.81 -13.37 4.28
CA PRO A 340 -6.32 -12.48 5.33
C PRO A 340 -5.80 -13.30 6.52
N ALA A 341 -4.72 -12.86 7.15
CA ALA A 341 -4.12 -13.53 8.31
C ALA A 341 -5.10 -13.64 9.50
N ILE A 342 -6.04 -12.71 9.58
CA ILE A 342 -7.12 -12.67 10.58
C ILE A 342 -8.44 -12.57 9.83
N GLN A 343 -9.39 -13.44 10.16
CA GLN A 343 -10.74 -13.41 9.59
C GLN A 343 -11.56 -12.27 10.20
N ILE A 344 -12.01 -11.34 9.38
CA ILE A 344 -12.77 -10.17 9.82
C ILE A 344 -14.26 -10.50 9.86
N THR A 345 -14.82 -10.59 11.06
CA THR A 345 -16.27 -10.74 11.28
C THR A 345 -17.02 -9.45 10.94
N ASN A 346 -18.35 -9.49 10.81
CA ASN A 346 -19.14 -8.30 10.56
C ASN A 346 -19.02 -7.28 11.71
N ASN A 347 -19.00 -7.74 12.97
CA ASN A 347 -18.86 -6.88 14.14
C ASN A 347 -17.50 -6.18 14.17
N LEU A 348 -16.41 -6.92 13.93
CA LEU A 348 -15.07 -6.33 13.85
C LEU A 348 -14.99 -5.35 12.66
N GLY A 349 -15.53 -5.71 11.50
CA GLY A 349 -15.58 -4.84 10.32
C GLY A 349 -16.31 -3.50 10.59
N GLN A 350 -17.40 -3.50 11.35
CA GLN A 350 -18.09 -2.28 11.76
C GLN A 350 -17.21 -1.39 12.63
N LYS A 351 -16.52 -1.97 13.63
CA LYS A 351 -15.59 -1.24 14.52
C LYS A 351 -14.36 -0.70 13.80
N LEU A 352 -13.91 -1.38 12.74
CA LEU A 352 -12.81 -0.90 11.88
C LEU A 352 -13.27 0.31 11.06
N ASN A 353 -14.42 0.21 10.42
CA ASN A 353 -14.93 1.19 9.48
C ASN A 353 -15.40 2.49 10.15
N VAL A 354 -16.09 2.37 11.28
CA VAL A 354 -16.61 3.51 12.03
C VAL A 354 -16.09 3.43 13.47
N ASP A 355 -15.17 4.31 13.79
CA ASP A 355 -14.67 4.47 15.15
C ASP A 355 -15.27 5.72 15.80
N THR A 356 -16.12 5.52 16.79
CA THR A 356 -16.81 6.61 17.49
C THR A 356 -15.90 7.38 18.45
N THR A 357 -14.75 6.81 18.81
CA THR A 357 -13.84 7.38 19.81
C THR A 357 -12.81 8.30 19.19
N SER A 358 -12.06 7.82 18.19
CA SER A 358 -10.98 8.57 17.55
C SER A 358 -11.36 9.13 16.17
N GLY A 359 -12.46 8.64 15.59
CA GLY A 359 -12.89 9.00 14.24
C GLY A 359 -12.03 8.45 13.11
N LYS A 360 -11.04 7.60 13.42
CA LYS A 360 -10.08 7.06 12.45
C LYS A 360 -10.58 5.75 11.87
N SER A 361 -10.87 5.73 10.56
CA SER A 361 -11.30 4.52 9.86
C SER A 361 -10.11 3.65 9.47
N ILE A 362 -10.31 2.33 9.51
CA ILE A 362 -9.39 1.31 9.03
C ILE A 362 -10.14 0.45 8.01
N ASN A 363 -9.57 0.29 6.83
CA ASN A 363 -10.19 -0.46 5.75
C ASN A 363 -9.91 -1.96 5.92
N ALA A 364 -10.97 -2.74 6.03
CA ALA A 364 -10.87 -4.18 6.18
C ALA A 364 -10.57 -4.89 4.86
N ILE A 365 -9.78 -5.97 4.92
CA ILE A 365 -9.63 -6.93 3.83
C ILE A 365 -10.30 -8.23 4.28
N ARG A 366 -11.22 -8.75 3.45
CA ARG A 366 -12.09 -9.87 3.82
C ARG A 366 -12.18 -10.91 2.72
N THR A 367 -12.35 -12.16 3.12
CA THR A 367 -12.67 -13.24 2.20
C THR A 367 -14.19 -13.44 2.13
N PHE A 368 -14.69 -13.59 0.92
CA PHE A 368 -16.11 -13.87 0.63
C PHE A 368 -16.25 -15.20 -0.08
N SER A 369 -17.21 -16.01 0.34
CA SER A 369 -17.51 -17.28 -0.32
C SER A 369 -17.81 -17.08 -1.81
N GLY A 370 -17.13 -17.82 -2.68
CA GLY A 370 -17.26 -17.69 -4.13
C GLY A 370 -16.68 -16.44 -4.78
N ARG A 371 -16.12 -15.49 -4.01
CA ARG A 371 -15.56 -14.25 -4.55
C ARG A 371 -14.09 -14.00 -4.18
N GLY A 372 -13.51 -14.85 -3.31
CA GLY A 372 -12.13 -14.71 -2.83
C GLY A 372 -11.91 -13.51 -1.90
N THR A 373 -10.65 -13.18 -1.70
CA THR A 373 -10.23 -12.08 -0.82
C THR A 373 -10.35 -10.74 -1.54
N ARG A 374 -10.99 -9.77 -0.88
CA ARG A 374 -11.27 -8.44 -1.43
C ARG A 374 -10.96 -7.33 -0.44
N VAL A 375 -10.58 -6.18 -0.97
CA VAL A 375 -10.54 -4.92 -0.24
C VAL A 375 -11.98 -4.50 0.06
N TRP A 376 -12.33 -4.35 1.34
CA TRP A 376 -13.71 -4.08 1.78
C TRP A 376 -13.82 -2.76 2.55
N GLY A 377 -13.21 -1.71 2.02
CA GLY A 377 -13.25 -0.35 2.53
C GLY A 377 -12.46 0.59 1.64
N ALA A 378 -12.87 1.85 1.61
CA ALA A 378 -12.18 2.92 0.87
C ALA A 378 -12.29 4.26 1.62
N ARG A 379 -12.13 4.23 2.94
CA ARG A 379 -12.11 5.44 3.77
C ARG A 379 -10.68 5.89 4.04
N THR A 380 -10.52 7.19 4.13
CA THR A 380 -9.30 7.80 4.68
C THR A 380 -9.24 7.60 6.19
N LEU A 381 -8.13 7.91 6.81
CA LEU A 381 -8.03 7.96 8.27
C LEU A 381 -8.97 9.03 8.88
N ALA A 382 -9.36 10.06 8.11
CA ALA A 382 -10.36 11.06 8.50
C ALA A 382 -11.80 10.52 8.33
N GLY A 383 -12.12 9.39 8.95
CA GLY A 383 -13.39 8.67 8.76
C GLY A 383 -14.65 9.43 9.15
N ASN A 384 -14.55 10.45 10.03
CA ASN A 384 -15.65 11.31 10.46
C ASN A 384 -15.73 12.64 9.68
N ASP A 385 -14.77 12.91 8.77
CA ASP A 385 -14.81 14.08 7.89
C ASP A 385 -15.82 13.84 6.75
N ASN A 386 -16.87 14.65 6.69
CA ASN A 386 -17.90 14.51 5.66
C ASN A 386 -17.40 14.83 4.24
N GLU A 387 -16.33 15.62 4.11
CA GLU A 387 -15.77 16.00 2.81
C GLU A 387 -14.71 15.02 2.32
N ASN A 388 -13.76 14.66 3.19
CA ASN A 388 -12.58 13.87 2.83
C ASN A 388 -12.61 12.42 3.36
N ARG A 389 -13.77 11.93 3.78
CA ARG A 389 -13.95 10.56 4.29
C ARG A 389 -13.46 9.48 3.33
N TYR A 390 -13.62 9.67 2.03
CA TYR A 390 -13.35 8.66 1.03
C TYR A 390 -12.03 8.88 0.29
N VAL A 391 -11.27 7.80 0.14
CA VAL A 391 -9.99 7.78 -0.59
C VAL A 391 -10.14 8.34 -2.01
N SER A 392 -11.17 7.91 -2.73
CA SER A 392 -11.41 8.36 -4.11
C SER A 392 -11.68 9.85 -4.20
N VAL A 393 -12.41 10.41 -3.22
CA VAL A 393 -12.72 11.85 -3.17
C VAL A 393 -11.43 12.66 -2.93
N ARG A 394 -10.62 12.28 -1.92
CA ARG A 394 -9.39 13.03 -1.61
C ARG A 394 -8.37 12.91 -2.75
N ARG A 395 -8.16 11.71 -3.30
CA ARG A 395 -7.20 11.51 -4.39
C ARG A 395 -7.65 12.20 -5.68
N PHE A 396 -8.95 12.22 -5.97
CA PHE A 396 -9.47 12.96 -7.12
C PHE A 396 -9.28 14.47 -6.94
N LEU A 397 -9.46 14.98 -5.72
CA LEU A 397 -9.20 16.39 -5.43
C LEU A 397 -7.70 16.73 -5.61
N ASN A 398 -6.78 15.88 -5.10
CA ASN A 398 -5.34 16.05 -5.34
C ASN A 398 -5.02 16.09 -6.85
N PHE A 399 -5.64 15.20 -7.63
CA PHE A 399 -5.47 15.15 -9.09
C PHE A 399 -5.92 16.44 -9.76
N ILE A 400 -7.10 16.98 -9.38
CA ILE A 400 -7.63 18.25 -9.94
C ILE A 400 -6.71 19.41 -9.54
N GLU A 401 -6.37 19.53 -8.25
CA GLU A 401 -5.53 20.58 -7.71
C GLU A 401 -4.18 20.64 -8.44
N GLU A 402 -3.48 19.51 -8.56
CA GLU A 402 -2.16 19.46 -9.18
C GLU A 402 -2.20 19.63 -10.70
N SER A 403 -3.22 19.08 -11.39
CA SER A 403 -3.39 19.26 -12.84
C SER A 403 -3.62 20.73 -13.19
N ILE A 404 -4.47 21.43 -12.43
CA ILE A 404 -4.73 22.84 -12.64
C ILE A 404 -3.51 23.68 -12.28
N LYS A 405 -2.86 23.41 -11.14
CA LYS A 405 -1.64 24.11 -10.69
C LYS A 405 -0.56 24.07 -11.78
N LYS A 406 -0.25 22.88 -12.33
CA LYS A 406 0.74 22.74 -13.40
C LYS A 406 0.34 23.49 -14.68
N ALA A 407 -0.94 23.48 -15.03
CA ALA A 407 -1.45 24.18 -16.20
C ALA A 407 -1.44 25.72 -16.03
N LEU A 408 -1.45 26.22 -14.80
CA LEU A 408 -1.40 27.65 -14.50
C LEU A 408 0.02 28.23 -14.44
N ILE A 409 1.07 27.41 -14.36
CA ILE A 409 2.47 27.86 -14.31
C ILE A 409 2.80 28.85 -15.45
N PRO A 410 2.42 28.61 -16.74
CA PRO A 410 2.72 29.53 -17.83
C PRO A 410 2.05 30.91 -17.70
N PHE A 411 0.97 31.00 -16.92
CA PHE A 411 0.24 32.25 -16.70
C PHE A 411 0.89 33.15 -15.62
N GLY A 412 1.94 32.67 -14.94
CA GLY A 412 2.57 33.36 -13.81
C GLY A 412 3.16 34.74 -14.15
N TYR A 413 3.38 35.05 -15.44
CA TYR A 413 3.90 36.34 -15.91
C TYR A 413 3.01 36.95 -17.00
N GLU A 414 1.84 36.40 -17.25
CA GLU A 414 0.85 37.00 -18.14
C GLU A 414 0.19 38.23 -17.50
N SER A 415 -0.36 39.13 -18.33
CA SER A 415 -1.07 40.32 -17.84
C SER A 415 -2.28 39.90 -17.00
N ASN A 416 -2.43 40.49 -15.81
CA ASN A 416 -3.57 40.25 -14.93
C ASN A 416 -4.80 41.05 -15.39
N ASP A 417 -5.38 40.66 -16.54
CA ASP A 417 -6.46 41.34 -17.21
C ASP A 417 -7.64 40.40 -17.56
N ALA A 418 -8.73 41.00 -18.09
CA ALA A 418 -9.94 40.27 -18.43
C ALA A 418 -9.74 39.19 -19.49
N ASN A 419 -8.77 39.31 -20.40
CA ASN A 419 -8.48 38.34 -21.44
C ASN A 419 -7.84 37.10 -20.82
N THR A 420 -6.84 37.30 -19.97
CA THR A 420 -6.16 36.21 -19.21
C THR A 420 -7.14 35.50 -18.31
N TRP A 421 -8.00 36.23 -17.57
CA TRP A 421 -9.03 35.60 -16.71
C TRP A 421 -9.99 34.73 -17.51
N LYS A 422 -10.47 35.20 -18.69
CA LYS A 422 -11.34 34.44 -19.57
C LYS A 422 -10.66 33.19 -20.12
N ASN A 423 -9.38 33.27 -20.49
CA ASN A 423 -8.62 32.13 -21.00
C ASN A 423 -8.43 31.06 -19.89
N VAL A 424 -8.02 31.47 -18.68
CA VAL A 424 -7.88 30.58 -17.52
C VAL A 424 -9.22 29.94 -17.17
N GLN A 425 -10.30 30.71 -17.09
CA GLN A 425 -11.64 30.22 -16.81
C GLN A 425 -12.06 29.15 -17.81
N SER A 426 -11.94 29.44 -19.11
CA SER A 426 -12.34 28.53 -20.17
C SER A 426 -11.52 27.24 -20.19
N MET A 427 -10.20 27.35 -19.95
CA MET A 427 -9.31 26.20 -19.87
C MET A 427 -9.70 25.25 -18.73
N ILE A 428 -9.94 25.79 -17.53
CA ILE A 428 -10.37 25.00 -16.37
C ILE A 428 -11.77 24.42 -16.57
N GLN A 429 -12.72 25.20 -17.12
CA GLN A 429 -14.06 24.72 -17.42
C GLN A 429 -14.05 23.56 -18.43
N ASN A 430 -13.23 23.62 -19.47
CA ASN A 430 -13.07 22.53 -20.43
C ASN A 430 -12.53 21.25 -19.77
N PHE A 431 -11.52 21.38 -18.93
CA PHE A 431 -10.95 20.26 -18.17
C PHE A 431 -11.97 19.61 -17.22
N LEU A 432 -12.70 20.42 -16.45
CA LEU A 432 -13.72 19.93 -15.51
C LEU A 432 -14.94 19.35 -16.24
N SER A 433 -15.31 19.90 -17.40
CA SER A 433 -16.37 19.34 -18.26
C SER A 433 -16.01 17.95 -18.76
N LEU A 434 -14.72 17.69 -19.05
CA LEU A 434 -14.23 16.35 -19.40
C LEU A 434 -14.35 15.40 -18.19
N GLN A 435 -13.97 15.86 -16.99
CA GLN A 435 -14.12 15.05 -15.77
C GLN A 435 -15.58 14.73 -15.46
N TRP A 436 -16.47 15.69 -15.65
CA TRP A 436 -17.92 15.48 -15.51
C TRP A 436 -18.44 14.45 -16.52
N LYS A 437 -18.07 14.55 -17.80
CA LYS A 437 -18.43 13.57 -18.84
C LYS A 437 -17.95 12.16 -18.53
N ASN A 438 -16.79 12.04 -17.90
CA ASN A 438 -16.22 10.77 -17.43
C ASN A 438 -16.92 10.21 -16.19
N GLY A 439 -17.88 10.96 -15.61
CA GLY A 439 -18.65 10.54 -14.43
C GLY A 439 -17.95 10.73 -13.10
N ALA A 440 -16.94 11.61 -13.04
CA ALA A 440 -16.21 11.94 -11.81
C ALA A 440 -16.94 12.98 -10.94
N LEU A 441 -17.82 13.80 -11.56
CA LEU A 441 -18.60 14.83 -10.90
C LEU A 441 -20.10 14.51 -10.99
N GLN A 442 -20.85 14.97 -9.99
CA GLN A 442 -22.31 14.81 -9.92
C GLN A 442 -23.05 15.77 -10.84
N GLY A 443 -24.36 15.56 -10.98
CA GLY A 443 -25.26 16.46 -11.69
C GLY A 443 -25.64 16.00 -13.10
N ALA A 444 -26.86 16.36 -13.51
CA ALA A 444 -27.38 16.07 -14.86
C ALA A 444 -26.80 17.02 -15.93
N LYS A 445 -26.32 18.18 -15.48
CA LYS A 445 -25.70 19.20 -16.34
C LYS A 445 -24.34 19.57 -15.73
N PRO A 446 -23.39 20.08 -16.54
CA PRO A 446 -22.08 20.51 -16.03
C PRO A 446 -22.19 21.53 -14.90
N GLU A 447 -23.14 22.45 -14.94
CA GLU A 447 -23.36 23.51 -13.97
C GLU A 447 -23.76 22.98 -12.59
N ASP A 448 -24.33 21.78 -12.53
CA ASP A 448 -24.64 21.08 -11.26
C ASP A 448 -23.40 20.42 -10.66
N GLY A 449 -22.41 20.09 -11.50
CA GLY A 449 -21.20 19.36 -11.15
C GLY A 449 -20.05 20.24 -10.69
N PHE A 450 -19.91 21.42 -11.27
CA PHE A 450 -18.83 22.34 -10.93
C PHE A 450 -19.12 23.79 -11.34
N TYR A 451 -18.40 24.71 -10.71
CA TYR A 451 -18.30 26.08 -11.20
C TYR A 451 -16.85 26.58 -11.15
N VAL A 452 -16.54 27.55 -12.03
CA VAL A 452 -15.26 28.25 -12.07
C VAL A 452 -15.52 29.72 -12.13
N ARG A 453 -14.97 30.47 -11.18
CA ARG A 453 -15.09 31.94 -11.11
C ARG A 453 -13.72 32.55 -11.06
N VAL A 454 -13.53 33.59 -11.86
CA VAL A 454 -12.34 34.47 -11.84
C VAL A 454 -12.72 35.83 -12.36
N GLY A 455 -12.16 36.88 -11.80
CA GLY A 455 -12.35 38.24 -12.27
C GLY A 455 -12.48 39.27 -11.15
N GLN A 456 -12.26 40.52 -11.51
CA GLN A 456 -12.43 41.65 -10.62
C GLN A 456 -13.91 41.79 -10.21
N ASN A 457 -14.16 42.09 -8.94
CA ASN A 457 -15.46 42.12 -8.28
C ASN A 457 -16.22 40.78 -8.28
N LYS A 458 -15.57 39.66 -8.66
CA LYS A 458 -16.08 38.30 -8.52
C LYS A 458 -15.29 37.52 -7.47
N THR A 459 -13.99 37.39 -7.68
CA THR A 459 -13.05 36.68 -6.80
C THR A 459 -11.90 37.56 -6.34
N MET A 460 -11.70 38.73 -6.97
CA MET A 460 -10.61 39.66 -6.70
C MET A 460 -11.14 41.07 -6.47
N SER A 461 -10.57 41.77 -5.52
CA SER A 461 -10.70 43.24 -5.35
C SER A 461 -9.81 43.98 -6.33
N VAL A 462 -10.00 45.30 -6.44
CA VAL A 462 -9.10 46.16 -7.22
C VAL A 462 -7.66 46.06 -6.67
N GLN A 463 -7.52 45.97 -5.36
CA GLN A 463 -6.22 45.85 -4.71
C GLN A 463 -5.50 44.55 -5.05
N ASP A 464 -6.25 43.42 -5.12
CA ASP A 464 -5.67 42.12 -5.53
C ASP A 464 -5.07 42.20 -6.94
N VAL A 465 -5.79 42.86 -7.86
CA VAL A 465 -5.31 43.04 -9.24
C VAL A 465 -4.05 43.93 -9.27
N LEU A 466 -4.03 45.01 -8.50
CA LEU A 466 -2.87 45.90 -8.40
C LEU A 466 -1.66 45.21 -7.76
N ASP A 467 -1.91 44.31 -6.79
CA ASP A 467 -0.88 43.49 -6.13
C ASP A 467 -0.40 42.32 -7.01
N GLY A 468 -0.91 42.19 -8.24
CA GLY A 468 -0.56 41.11 -9.16
C GLY A 468 -1.16 39.74 -8.79
N ARG A 469 -2.19 39.69 -7.91
CA ARG A 469 -2.84 38.47 -7.49
C ARG A 469 -4.00 38.12 -8.42
N MET A 470 -3.98 36.91 -8.98
CA MET A 470 -5.12 36.32 -9.69
C MET A 470 -5.71 35.20 -8.84
N ILE A 471 -6.98 35.35 -8.41
CA ILE A 471 -7.68 34.38 -7.56
C ILE A 471 -8.73 33.68 -8.41
N VAL A 472 -8.59 32.36 -8.52
CA VAL A 472 -9.54 31.47 -9.20
C VAL A 472 -10.28 30.65 -8.16
N GLU A 473 -11.60 30.74 -8.14
CA GLU A 473 -12.46 29.95 -7.27
C GLU A 473 -13.10 28.82 -8.06
N ILE A 474 -12.97 27.58 -7.53
CA ILE A 474 -13.51 26.37 -8.15
C ILE A 474 -14.34 25.63 -7.12
N GLY A 475 -15.61 25.34 -7.44
CA GLY A 475 -16.46 24.46 -6.65
C GLY A 475 -16.71 23.15 -7.38
N LEU A 476 -16.66 22.03 -6.66
CA LEU A 476 -16.76 20.68 -7.21
C LEU A 476 -17.80 19.85 -6.44
N ALA A 477 -18.73 19.23 -7.14
CA ALA A 477 -19.65 18.24 -6.62
C ALA A 477 -19.16 16.83 -6.97
N MET A 478 -18.25 16.27 -6.15
CA MET A 478 -17.59 14.99 -6.41
C MET A 478 -18.52 13.80 -6.19
N VAL A 479 -18.38 12.76 -7.02
CA VAL A 479 -19.08 11.49 -6.85
C VAL A 479 -18.52 10.77 -5.59
N ARG A 480 -19.43 10.22 -4.78
CA ARG A 480 -19.09 9.46 -3.58
C ARG A 480 -19.53 8.00 -3.74
N PRO A 481 -18.79 7.04 -3.17
CA PRO A 481 -19.19 5.63 -3.22
C PRO A 481 -20.48 5.38 -2.43
N GLY A 482 -21.35 4.51 -2.94
CA GLY A 482 -22.52 3.99 -2.21
C GLY A 482 -22.08 2.91 -1.22
N GLU A 483 -21.64 3.31 -0.03
CA GLU A 483 -21.12 2.39 0.99
C GLU A 483 -22.23 1.57 1.66
N PHE A 484 -23.41 2.18 1.83
CA PHE A 484 -24.56 1.53 2.49
C PHE A 484 -25.73 1.44 1.49
N ILE A 485 -26.13 0.20 1.19
CA ILE A 485 -27.28 -0.07 0.31
C ILE A 485 -28.40 -0.65 1.19
N SER A 486 -29.53 0.07 1.27
CA SER A 486 -30.73 -0.40 1.95
C SER A 486 -31.74 -0.91 0.93
N LEU A 487 -32.08 -2.17 0.98
CA LEU A 487 -33.13 -2.78 0.17
C LEU A 487 -34.44 -2.80 0.96
N ARG A 488 -35.47 -2.11 0.45
CA ARG A 488 -36.81 -2.12 1.03
C ARG A 488 -37.76 -2.86 0.11
N ILE A 489 -38.21 -4.03 0.54
CA ILE A 489 -39.17 -4.88 -0.21
C ILE A 489 -40.55 -4.68 0.42
N ILE A 490 -41.52 -4.28 -0.38
CA ILE A 490 -42.92 -4.14 0.04
C ILE A 490 -43.72 -5.23 -0.69
N GLN A 491 -44.33 -6.15 0.07
CA GLN A 491 -45.26 -7.10 -0.49
C GLN A 491 -46.62 -6.45 -0.67
N MET A 492 -47.08 -6.32 -1.90
CA MET A 492 -48.45 -5.86 -2.18
C MET A 492 -49.41 -7.04 -2.04
N ILE A 493 -50.38 -6.89 -1.14
CA ILE A 493 -51.50 -7.83 -1.05
C ILE A 493 -52.53 -7.35 -2.06
N THR A 494 -52.70 -8.06 -3.15
CA THR A 494 -53.86 -7.87 -4.08
C THR A 494 -55.13 -8.24 -3.34
N LYS A 495 -56.07 -7.31 -3.24
CA LYS A 495 -57.41 -7.56 -2.73
C LYS A 495 -58.19 -8.52 -3.65
#